data_f0a3517d2b9b5917013f64990c679dec
#
_entry.id   f0a3517d2b9b5917013f64990c679dec
#
_cell.length_a   1.000
_cell.length_b   1.000
_cell.length_c   1.000
_cell.angle_alpha   90.00
_cell.angle_beta   90.00
_cell.angle_gamma   90.00
#
_symmetry.space_group_name_H-M   'P 1'
#
loop_
_entity.id
_entity.type
_entity.pdbx_description
1 polymer ?
#
loop_
_entity_poly.entity_id
_entity_poly.type
_entity_poly.pdbx_seq_one_letter_code
_entity_poly.pdbx_strand_id
1 'polypeptide(L)'
;MDWVKLGVCAPLEHILLAERAGFEYIEGNLSEAALMPERSFRTLCALVHEAGIRCEVMGYMLPRELSVIGRGVNAAQLHAYLDLAFDRARRLGAELVVFASAAARQVPIGWPTDVAWRQLANFLRIVERHATDHRLTVAVEPLSRMECNLLSTVAEATLLCSILQLKHIRVMADTYHMAMEHELSESITMAGPMLAHVHTANALGRSFPKPGDGEDYGKLFRTLKEIDYRGRVSVEAGYDNFEEEAPTAFTVLDQARSGV
;
A
#
# COMPACT_ATOMS: atom_id res chain seq x y z
N MET A 1 -15.63 -15.67 9.99
CA MET A 1 -14.76 -14.86 9.11
C MET A 1 -14.41 -13.62 9.90
N ASP A 2 -13.12 -13.36 9.99
CA ASP A 2 -12.65 -12.17 10.66
C ASP A 2 -13.10 -10.93 9.90
N TRP A 3 -13.35 -9.85 10.62
CA TRP A 3 -13.94 -8.63 10.05
C TRP A 3 -12.94 -7.81 9.21
N VAL A 4 -11.63 -8.05 9.39
CA VAL A 4 -10.50 -7.46 8.65
C VAL A 4 -9.52 -8.58 8.30
N LYS A 5 -8.97 -8.60 7.09
CA LYS A 5 -7.93 -9.55 6.69
C LYS A 5 -6.54 -9.07 7.09
N LEU A 6 -5.69 -9.98 7.53
CA LEU A 6 -4.28 -9.74 7.83
C LEU A 6 -3.40 -10.26 6.70
N GLY A 7 -2.52 -9.40 6.19
CA GLY A 7 -1.56 -9.72 5.15
C GLY A 7 -0.16 -9.23 5.49
N VAL A 8 0.76 -9.49 4.58
CA VAL A 8 2.17 -9.11 4.73
C VAL A 8 2.76 -8.66 3.39
N CYS A 9 3.52 -7.57 3.41
CA CYS A 9 4.34 -7.13 2.30
C CYS A 9 5.61 -7.97 2.23
N ALA A 10 5.77 -8.72 1.14
CA ALA A 10 6.93 -9.56 0.91
C ALA A 10 7.11 -9.86 -0.59
N PRO A 11 8.31 -10.34 -1.02
CA PRO A 11 8.47 -10.93 -2.35
C PRO A 11 7.42 -12.02 -2.57
N LEU A 12 6.78 -12.03 -3.75
CA LEU A 12 5.69 -12.98 -4.03
C LEU A 12 6.14 -14.44 -3.99
N GLU A 13 7.43 -14.70 -4.14
CA GLU A 13 8.05 -16.01 -3.95
C GLU A 13 7.90 -16.53 -2.51
N HIS A 14 7.65 -15.63 -1.54
CA HIS A 14 7.40 -15.99 -0.14
C HIS A 14 5.93 -16.33 0.16
N ILE A 15 5.05 -16.42 -0.84
CA ILE A 15 3.61 -16.64 -0.63
C ILE A 15 3.32 -17.88 0.22
N LEU A 16 4.06 -18.99 0.00
CA LEU A 16 3.90 -20.20 0.81
C LEU A 16 4.44 -20.04 2.24
N LEU A 17 5.44 -19.17 2.45
CA LEU A 17 5.92 -18.82 3.79
C LEU A 17 4.90 -17.96 4.52
N ALA A 18 4.30 -16.97 3.83
CA ALA A 18 3.24 -16.13 4.37
C ALA A 18 2.00 -16.94 4.76
N GLU A 19 1.60 -17.89 3.91
CA GLU A 19 0.51 -18.84 4.20
C GLU A 19 0.81 -19.68 5.44
N ARG A 20 2.00 -20.27 5.55
CA ARG A 20 2.40 -21.04 6.75
C ARG A 20 2.48 -20.20 8.02
N ALA A 21 2.81 -18.92 7.90
CA ALA A 21 2.83 -17.97 9.01
C ALA A 21 1.42 -17.62 9.52
N GLY A 22 0.35 -17.92 8.75
CA GLY A 22 -1.04 -17.67 9.09
C GLY A 22 -1.66 -16.48 8.36
N PHE A 23 -0.89 -15.71 7.57
CA PHE A 23 -1.44 -14.58 6.82
C PHE A 23 -2.50 -15.00 5.82
N GLU A 24 -3.50 -14.16 5.63
CA GLU A 24 -4.69 -14.43 4.81
C GLU A 24 -4.53 -13.98 3.35
N TYR A 25 -3.51 -13.15 3.08
CA TYR A 25 -3.08 -12.73 1.75
C TYR A 25 -1.63 -12.23 1.80
N ILE A 26 -1.02 -12.11 0.63
CA ILE A 26 0.29 -11.46 0.44
C ILE A 26 0.13 -10.17 -0.36
N GLU A 27 0.94 -9.18 -0.03
CA GLU A 27 1.13 -7.95 -0.80
C GLU A 27 2.48 -7.95 -1.49
N GLY A 28 2.49 -7.84 -2.82
CA GLY A 28 3.70 -7.89 -3.64
C GLY A 28 4.17 -6.53 -4.12
N ASN A 29 5.32 -6.50 -4.82
CA ASN A 29 5.87 -5.31 -5.45
C ASN A 29 5.42 -5.21 -6.92
N LEU A 30 4.60 -4.21 -7.24
CA LEU A 30 4.05 -4.05 -8.60
C LEU A 30 5.12 -3.64 -9.62
N SER A 31 6.05 -2.76 -9.26
CA SER A 31 7.08 -2.30 -10.19
C SER A 31 8.01 -3.44 -10.60
N GLU A 32 8.36 -4.33 -9.68
CA GLU A 32 9.13 -5.55 -9.98
C GLU A 32 8.35 -6.50 -10.89
N ALA A 33 7.11 -6.79 -10.54
CA ALA A 33 6.25 -7.63 -11.35
C ALA A 33 6.02 -7.05 -12.76
N ALA A 34 5.83 -5.74 -12.87
CA ALA A 34 5.61 -5.05 -14.15
C ALA A 34 6.83 -5.08 -15.08
N LEU A 35 8.04 -5.03 -14.53
CA LEU A 35 9.29 -5.01 -15.30
C LEU A 35 9.90 -6.40 -15.51
N MET A 36 9.38 -7.42 -14.86
CA MET A 36 9.87 -8.80 -14.95
C MET A 36 9.72 -9.34 -16.40
N PRO A 37 10.68 -10.13 -16.92
CA PRO A 37 10.52 -10.82 -18.18
C PRO A 37 9.27 -11.73 -18.19
N GLU A 38 8.53 -11.77 -19.29
CA GLU A 38 7.24 -12.48 -19.38
C GLU A 38 7.35 -13.96 -18.96
N ARG A 39 8.45 -14.66 -19.28
CA ARG A 39 8.65 -16.04 -18.85
C ARG A 39 8.70 -16.17 -17.33
N SER A 40 9.46 -15.31 -16.66
CA SER A 40 9.58 -15.30 -15.19
C SER A 40 8.25 -14.91 -14.55
N PHE A 41 7.57 -13.93 -15.13
CA PHE A 41 6.25 -13.50 -14.67
C PHE A 41 5.21 -14.62 -14.72
N ARG A 42 5.19 -15.44 -15.80
CA ARG A 42 4.29 -16.61 -15.89
C ARG A 42 4.59 -17.66 -14.81
N THR A 43 5.88 -17.90 -14.52
CA THR A 43 6.28 -18.81 -13.43
C THR A 43 5.79 -18.28 -12.08
N LEU A 44 5.95 -16.97 -11.83
CA LEU A 44 5.44 -16.32 -10.63
C LEU A 44 3.92 -16.41 -10.51
N CYS A 45 3.18 -16.16 -11.60
CA CYS A 45 1.72 -16.34 -11.61
C CYS A 45 1.31 -17.76 -11.24
N ALA A 46 1.98 -18.77 -11.77
CA ALA A 46 1.68 -20.17 -11.45
C ALA A 46 1.87 -20.43 -9.94
N LEU A 47 3.00 -20.01 -9.37
CA LEU A 47 3.28 -20.13 -7.95
C LEU A 47 2.19 -19.45 -7.09
N VAL A 48 1.83 -18.21 -7.43
CA VAL A 48 0.83 -17.43 -6.69
C VAL A 48 -0.57 -18.08 -6.78
N HIS A 49 -0.92 -18.66 -7.92
CA HIS A 49 -2.23 -19.29 -8.10
C HIS A 49 -2.34 -20.69 -7.48
N GLU A 50 -1.21 -21.37 -7.23
CA GLU A 50 -1.17 -22.66 -6.56
C GLU A 50 -1.25 -22.56 -5.03
N ALA A 51 -0.94 -21.38 -4.44
CA ALA A 51 -1.00 -21.16 -3.00
C ALA A 51 -2.45 -21.12 -2.49
N GLY A 52 -2.64 -21.46 -1.22
CA GLY A 52 -3.95 -21.40 -0.54
C GLY A 52 -4.40 -19.98 -0.21
N ILE A 53 -3.46 -19.02 -0.13
CA ILE A 53 -3.73 -17.58 -0.01
C ILE A 53 -3.52 -16.87 -1.35
N ARG A 54 -3.96 -15.62 -1.47
CA ARG A 54 -3.89 -14.86 -2.73
C ARG A 54 -2.99 -13.63 -2.61
N CYS A 55 -2.47 -13.17 -3.73
CA CYS A 55 -1.94 -11.83 -3.87
C CYS A 55 -3.12 -10.88 -4.09
N GLU A 56 -3.63 -10.25 -3.03
CA GLU A 56 -4.79 -9.36 -3.11
C GLU A 56 -4.40 -7.88 -3.29
N VAL A 57 -3.17 -7.53 -2.94
CA VAL A 57 -2.64 -6.16 -2.96
C VAL A 57 -1.27 -6.14 -3.61
N MET A 58 -1.00 -5.08 -4.38
CA MET A 58 0.32 -4.81 -4.95
C MET A 58 0.78 -3.41 -4.53
N GLY A 59 1.85 -3.33 -3.76
CA GLY A 59 2.53 -2.09 -3.39
C GLY A 59 3.49 -1.58 -4.47
N TYR A 60 4.21 -0.50 -4.18
CA TYR A 60 5.26 0.08 -5.05
C TYR A 60 4.82 0.26 -6.50
N MET A 61 3.73 1.00 -6.72
CA MET A 61 3.05 1.12 -8.01
C MET A 61 3.96 1.56 -9.17
N LEU A 62 4.89 2.50 -8.94
CA LEU A 62 5.77 3.05 -9.97
C LEU A 62 7.24 2.73 -9.72
N PRO A 63 8.01 2.41 -10.75
CA PRO A 63 9.46 2.33 -10.66
C PRO A 63 10.08 3.72 -10.48
N ARG A 64 11.30 3.77 -9.96
CA ARG A 64 12.00 5.01 -9.59
C ARG A 64 12.27 5.94 -10.78
N GLU A 65 12.32 5.40 -11.98
CA GLU A 65 12.62 6.09 -13.24
C GLU A 65 11.43 6.88 -13.79
N LEU A 66 10.22 6.57 -13.34
CA LEU A 66 9.01 7.26 -13.77
C LEU A 66 8.63 8.35 -12.76
N SER A 67 8.78 9.61 -13.18
CA SER A 67 8.39 10.77 -12.37
C SER A 67 6.97 11.21 -12.68
N VAL A 68 6.22 11.58 -11.64
CA VAL A 68 4.89 12.20 -11.74
C VAL A 68 4.94 13.71 -11.41
N ILE A 69 6.07 14.18 -10.90
CA ILE A 69 6.32 15.59 -10.54
C ILE A 69 7.59 16.09 -11.26
N GLY A 70 7.58 17.36 -11.61
CA GLY A 70 8.74 18.02 -12.22
C GLY A 70 8.68 18.05 -13.75
N ARG A 71 9.83 18.43 -14.36
CA ARG A 71 9.95 18.61 -15.83
C ARG A 71 9.98 17.28 -16.59
N GLY A 72 10.36 16.19 -15.92
CA GLY A 72 10.51 14.85 -16.53
C GLY A 72 9.20 14.08 -16.71
N VAL A 73 8.07 14.64 -16.32
CA VAL A 73 6.77 13.97 -16.44
C VAL A 73 6.44 13.70 -17.91
N ASN A 74 6.25 12.43 -18.25
CA ASN A 74 5.89 11.98 -19.58
C ASN A 74 4.61 11.16 -19.55
N ALA A 75 3.49 11.76 -19.93
CA ALA A 75 2.18 11.12 -19.86
C ALA A 75 2.10 9.84 -20.73
N ALA A 76 2.75 9.82 -21.91
CA ALA A 76 2.72 8.64 -22.78
C ALA A 76 3.44 7.44 -22.14
N GLN A 77 4.59 7.68 -21.48
CA GLN A 77 5.29 6.64 -20.73
C GLN A 77 4.48 6.15 -19.53
N LEU A 78 3.84 7.08 -18.81
CA LEU A 78 2.97 6.72 -17.68
C LEU A 78 1.79 5.86 -18.12
N HIS A 79 1.12 6.22 -19.22
CA HIS A 79 0.02 5.39 -19.76
C HIS A 79 0.51 3.99 -20.17
N ALA A 80 1.61 3.89 -20.93
CA ALA A 80 2.14 2.60 -21.37
C ALA A 80 2.55 1.70 -20.20
N TYR A 81 3.17 2.29 -19.16
CA TYR A 81 3.55 1.57 -17.97
C TYR A 81 2.34 1.10 -17.16
N LEU A 82 1.37 1.98 -16.90
CA LEU A 82 0.20 1.66 -16.09
C LEU A 82 -0.65 0.56 -16.74
N ASP A 83 -0.78 0.57 -18.06
CA ASP A 83 -1.48 -0.48 -18.78
C ASP A 83 -0.84 -1.86 -18.54
N LEU A 84 0.47 -1.96 -18.73
CA LEU A 84 1.22 -3.18 -18.45
C LEU A 84 1.17 -3.59 -16.97
N ALA A 85 1.39 -2.64 -16.06
CA ALA A 85 1.46 -2.92 -14.62
C ALA A 85 0.10 -3.41 -14.10
N PHE A 86 -0.99 -2.76 -14.48
CA PHE A 86 -2.32 -3.13 -14.01
C PHE A 86 -2.84 -4.43 -14.64
N ASP A 87 -2.49 -4.73 -15.90
CA ASP A 87 -2.71 -6.08 -16.46
C ASP A 87 -2.02 -7.15 -15.62
N ARG A 88 -0.75 -6.93 -15.26
CA ARG A 88 0.00 -7.89 -14.45
C ARG A 88 -0.53 -8.00 -13.03
N ALA A 89 -0.92 -6.89 -12.39
CA ALA A 89 -1.59 -6.92 -11.09
C ALA A 89 -2.84 -7.81 -11.12
N ARG A 90 -3.69 -7.64 -12.14
CA ARG A 90 -4.89 -8.47 -12.32
C ARG A 90 -4.58 -9.94 -12.56
N ARG A 91 -3.58 -10.23 -13.36
CA ARG A 91 -3.12 -11.61 -13.62
C ARG A 91 -2.57 -12.30 -12.37
N LEU A 92 -2.00 -11.55 -11.42
CA LEU A 92 -1.59 -12.06 -10.10
C LEU A 92 -2.78 -12.23 -9.13
N GLY A 93 -3.94 -11.65 -9.43
CA GLY A 93 -5.14 -11.74 -8.62
C GLY A 93 -5.42 -10.49 -7.76
N ALA A 94 -4.61 -9.43 -7.91
CA ALA A 94 -4.77 -8.21 -7.11
C ALA A 94 -6.09 -7.49 -7.40
N GLU A 95 -6.65 -6.91 -6.37
CA GLU A 95 -7.83 -6.06 -6.38
C GLU A 95 -7.50 -4.61 -6.03
N LEU A 96 -6.36 -4.42 -5.35
CA LEU A 96 -5.90 -3.13 -4.86
C LEU A 96 -4.42 -2.91 -5.20
N VAL A 97 -4.09 -1.67 -5.54
CA VAL A 97 -2.70 -1.21 -5.77
C VAL A 97 -2.41 -0.04 -4.84
N VAL A 98 -1.26 -0.09 -4.16
CA VAL A 98 -0.80 1.00 -3.30
C VAL A 98 0.11 1.94 -4.08
N PHE A 99 -0.25 3.21 -4.10
CA PHE A 99 0.58 4.29 -4.61
C PHE A 99 1.42 4.91 -3.50
N ALA A 100 2.51 4.24 -3.12
CA ALA A 100 3.57 4.71 -2.22
C ALA A 100 4.60 5.55 -2.98
N SER A 101 5.32 4.95 -3.89
CA SER A 101 6.27 5.47 -4.90
C SER A 101 6.93 6.83 -4.59
N ALA A 102 7.65 6.94 -3.45
CA ALA A 102 8.26 8.19 -2.97
C ALA A 102 9.11 8.89 -4.04
N ALA A 103 10.01 8.16 -4.69
CA ALA A 103 10.92 8.71 -5.71
C ALA A 103 10.18 9.31 -6.92
N ALA A 104 9.03 8.72 -7.31
CA ALA A 104 8.25 9.18 -8.44
C ALA A 104 7.55 10.52 -8.17
N ARG A 105 7.19 10.81 -6.91
CA ARG A 105 6.45 12.02 -6.52
C ARG A 105 7.26 13.05 -5.74
N GLN A 106 8.58 12.86 -5.63
CA GLN A 106 9.45 13.84 -5.01
C GLN A 106 9.42 15.17 -5.74
N VAL A 107 9.14 16.25 -5.02
CA VAL A 107 9.15 17.61 -5.57
C VAL A 107 10.59 18.09 -5.70
N PRO A 108 11.08 18.43 -6.90
CA PRO A 108 12.43 18.93 -7.09
C PRO A 108 12.65 20.26 -6.37
N ILE A 109 13.88 20.51 -5.93
CA ILE A 109 14.26 21.77 -5.29
C ILE A 109 13.93 22.95 -6.22
N GLY A 110 13.22 23.95 -5.69
CA GLY A 110 12.81 25.14 -6.46
C GLY A 110 11.61 24.92 -7.41
N TRP A 111 11.02 23.72 -7.42
CA TRP A 111 9.78 23.47 -8.16
C TRP A 111 8.57 24.07 -7.42
N PRO A 112 7.68 24.82 -8.11
CA PRO A 112 6.53 25.43 -7.42
C PRO A 112 5.59 24.38 -6.83
N THR A 113 5.25 24.51 -5.56
CA THR A 113 4.43 23.54 -4.82
C THR A 113 3.04 23.38 -5.44
N ASP A 114 2.39 24.48 -5.87
CA ASP A 114 1.09 24.45 -6.52
C ASP A 114 1.11 23.69 -7.86
N VAL A 115 2.24 23.79 -8.59
CA VAL A 115 2.46 23.00 -9.82
C VAL A 115 2.60 21.51 -9.47
N ALA A 116 3.35 21.18 -8.41
CA ALA A 116 3.51 19.80 -7.98
C ALA A 116 2.16 19.16 -7.61
N TRP A 117 1.33 19.84 -6.84
CA TRP A 117 -0.02 19.35 -6.51
C TRP A 117 -0.92 19.18 -7.74
N ARG A 118 -0.86 20.10 -8.70
CA ARG A 118 -1.59 19.94 -9.98
C ARG A 118 -1.08 18.74 -10.78
N GLN A 119 0.24 18.50 -10.81
CA GLN A 119 0.82 17.34 -11.48
C GLN A 119 0.37 16.03 -10.81
N LEU A 120 0.40 15.96 -9.47
CA LEU A 120 -0.12 14.81 -8.73
C LEU A 120 -1.61 14.56 -9.03
N ALA A 121 -2.43 15.60 -9.00
CA ALA A 121 -3.86 15.50 -9.32
C ALA A 121 -4.09 15.01 -10.76
N ASN A 122 -3.32 15.49 -11.72
CA ASN A 122 -3.40 15.05 -13.12
C ASN A 122 -2.96 13.60 -13.28
N PHE A 123 -1.89 13.20 -12.59
CA PHE A 123 -1.46 11.81 -12.56
C PHE A 123 -2.55 10.88 -12.00
N LEU A 124 -3.18 11.24 -10.89
CA LEU A 124 -4.28 10.44 -10.32
C LEU A 124 -5.49 10.31 -11.27
N ARG A 125 -5.75 11.32 -12.12
CA ARG A 125 -6.77 11.20 -13.19
C ARG A 125 -6.35 10.23 -14.30
N ILE A 126 -5.05 10.13 -14.61
CA ILE A 126 -4.53 9.10 -15.52
C ILE A 126 -4.72 7.72 -14.88
N VAL A 127 -4.32 7.57 -13.61
CA VAL A 127 -4.46 6.32 -12.85
C VAL A 127 -5.92 5.86 -12.79
N GLU A 128 -6.87 6.77 -12.53
CA GLU A 128 -8.31 6.47 -12.50
C GLU A 128 -8.80 5.76 -13.77
N ARG A 129 -8.33 6.19 -14.96
CA ARG A 129 -8.72 5.56 -16.23
C ARG A 129 -8.26 4.11 -16.28
N HIS A 130 -6.96 3.86 -16.00
CA HIS A 130 -6.42 2.49 -15.98
C HIS A 130 -7.02 1.64 -14.86
N ALA A 131 -7.26 2.22 -13.69
CA ALA A 131 -7.92 1.53 -12.58
C ALA A 131 -9.35 1.10 -12.94
N THR A 132 -10.09 1.94 -13.67
CA THR A 132 -11.43 1.61 -14.19
C THR A 132 -11.35 0.45 -15.19
N ASP A 133 -10.46 0.52 -16.18
CA ASP A 133 -10.32 -0.46 -17.25
C ASP A 133 -9.93 -1.84 -16.69
N HIS A 134 -9.03 -1.86 -15.70
CA HIS A 134 -8.56 -3.08 -15.05
C HIS A 134 -9.35 -3.49 -13.79
N ARG A 135 -10.38 -2.73 -13.41
CA ARG A 135 -11.21 -2.98 -12.20
C ARG A 135 -10.37 -3.09 -10.93
N LEU A 136 -9.43 -2.18 -10.77
CA LEU A 136 -8.58 -2.06 -9.58
C LEU A 136 -8.99 -0.87 -8.73
N THR A 137 -8.78 -0.95 -7.42
CA THR A 137 -8.75 0.21 -6.54
C THR A 137 -7.31 0.65 -6.35
N VAL A 138 -7.05 1.95 -6.36
CA VAL A 138 -5.72 2.49 -6.04
C VAL A 138 -5.81 3.26 -4.73
N ALA A 139 -5.04 2.83 -3.75
CA ALA A 139 -4.92 3.46 -2.45
C ALA A 139 -3.71 4.40 -2.44
N VAL A 140 -3.95 5.69 -2.23
CA VAL A 140 -2.90 6.71 -2.16
C VAL A 140 -2.30 6.70 -0.78
N GLU A 141 -1.01 6.43 -0.69
CA GLU A 141 -0.26 6.38 0.56
C GLU A 141 0.40 7.71 0.88
N PRO A 142 0.07 8.32 2.03
CA PRO A 142 0.88 9.39 2.59
C PRO A 142 2.20 8.83 3.12
N LEU A 143 3.31 9.46 2.77
CA LEU A 143 4.63 9.06 3.24
C LEU A 143 5.23 10.16 4.12
N SER A 144 5.86 9.80 5.22
CA SER A 144 6.51 10.79 6.09
C SER A 144 7.47 11.69 5.32
N ARG A 145 7.67 12.91 5.81
CA ARG A 145 8.59 13.91 5.22
C ARG A 145 10.03 13.45 5.15
N MET A 146 10.38 12.40 5.86
CA MET A 146 11.67 11.74 5.74
C MET A 146 11.85 11.02 4.41
N GLU A 147 10.77 10.51 3.82
CA GLU A 147 10.80 9.75 2.57
C GLU A 147 10.29 10.54 1.37
N CYS A 148 9.29 11.39 1.55
CA CYS A 148 8.68 12.17 0.46
C CYS A 148 8.25 13.55 0.94
N ASN A 149 8.51 14.58 0.13
CA ASN A 149 8.20 15.97 0.47
C ASN A 149 6.85 16.45 -0.09
N LEU A 150 5.99 15.51 -0.49
CA LEU A 150 4.64 15.80 -1.00
C LEU A 150 3.65 14.73 -0.51
N LEU A 151 2.56 15.16 0.11
CA LEU A 151 1.50 14.31 0.64
C LEU A 151 2.00 13.43 1.81
N SER A 152 2.01 13.98 3.01
CA SER A 152 2.67 13.36 4.16
C SER A 152 1.72 12.85 5.24
N THR A 153 0.42 13.17 5.19
CA THR A 153 -0.55 12.75 6.20
C THR A 153 -1.80 12.13 5.58
N VAL A 154 -2.46 11.26 6.33
CA VAL A 154 -3.77 10.68 5.95
C VAL A 154 -4.81 11.79 5.74
N ALA A 155 -4.75 12.85 6.55
CA ALA A 155 -5.62 14.00 6.40
C ALA A 155 -5.41 14.72 5.05
N GLU A 156 -4.15 14.91 4.60
CA GLU A 156 -3.84 15.49 3.28
C GLU A 156 -4.35 14.59 2.13
N ALA A 157 -4.16 13.26 2.24
CA ALA A 157 -4.65 12.31 1.25
C ALA A 157 -6.18 12.29 1.18
N THR A 158 -6.84 12.37 2.34
CA THR A 158 -8.30 12.44 2.44
C THR A 158 -8.83 13.71 1.76
N LEU A 159 -8.20 14.85 2.02
CA LEU A 159 -8.55 16.10 1.37
C LEU A 159 -8.37 16.02 -0.15
N LEU A 160 -7.22 15.52 -0.62
CA LEU A 160 -6.93 15.35 -2.05
C LEU A 160 -7.98 14.45 -2.73
N CYS A 161 -8.26 13.28 -2.17
CA CYS A 161 -9.25 12.34 -2.72
C CYS A 161 -10.66 12.94 -2.71
N SER A 162 -11.02 13.68 -1.65
CA SER A 162 -12.32 14.39 -1.55
C SER A 162 -12.49 15.47 -2.63
N ILE A 163 -11.42 16.20 -2.96
CA ILE A 163 -11.44 17.22 -4.01
C ILE A 163 -11.53 16.57 -5.40
N LEU A 164 -10.78 15.49 -5.63
CA LEU A 164 -10.71 14.84 -6.94
C LEU A 164 -11.96 14.03 -7.27
N GLN A 165 -12.64 13.47 -6.28
CA GLN A 165 -13.86 12.66 -6.40
C GLN A 165 -13.76 11.53 -7.42
N LEU A 166 -12.57 10.90 -7.51
CA LEU A 166 -12.31 9.78 -8.41
C LEU A 166 -12.81 8.47 -7.77
N LYS A 167 -13.47 7.63 -8.56
CA LYS A 167 -14.19 6.46 -8.06
C LYS A 167 -13.26 5.37 -7.54
N HIS A 168 -12.14 5.13 -8.23
CA HIS A 168 -11.21 4.06 -7.94
C HIS A 168 -9.98 4.52 -7.14
N ILE A 169 -9.84 5.83 -6.89
CA ILE A 169 -8.77 6.40 -6.06
C ILE A 169 -9.29 6.55 -4.65
N ARG A 170 -8.60 5.94 -3.71
CA ARG A 170 -8.93 5.86 -2.29
C ARG A 170 -7.74 6.26 -1.43
N VAL A 171 -7.95 6.35 -0.15
CA VAL A 171 -6.94 6.67 0.86
C VAL A 171 -6.45 5.38 1.51
N MET A 172 -5.20 5.36 1.92
CA MET A 172 -4.72 4.40 2.90
C MET A 172 -4.04 5.10 4.08
N ALA A 173 -3.83 4.35 5.14
CA ALA A 173 -3.07 4.76 6.30
C ALA A 173 -1.91 3.77 6.53
N ASP A 174 -0.71 4.29 6.79
CA ASP A 174 0.40 3.51 7.31
C ASP A 174 0.75 4.02 8.70
N THR A 175 0.61 3.16 9.71
CA THR A 175 0.85 3.54 11.11
C THR A 175 2.29 3.97 11.38
N TYR A 176 3.27 3.44 10.63
CA TYR A 176 4.66 3.89 10.72
C TYR A 176 4.81 5.34 10.25
N HIS A 177 4.29 5.67 9.05
CA HIS A 177 4.35 7.04 8.52
C HIS A 177 3.55 8.02 9.39
N MET A 178 2.40 7.60 9.91
CA MET A 178 1.61 8.39 10.86
C MET A 178 2.41 8.69 12.13
N ALA A 179 3.12 7.71 12.68
CA ALA A 179 3.97 7.90 13.87
C ALA A 179 5.12 8.89 13.59
N MET A 180 5.77 8.79 12.42
CA MET A 180 6.85 9.72 12.01
C MET A 180 6.35 11.17 11.84
N GLU A 181 5.10 11.36 11.44
CA GLU A 181 4.47 12.68 11.30
C GLU A 181 3.70 13.12 12.57
N HIS A 182 3.74 12.33 13.66
CA HIS A 182 2.95 12.55 14.87
C HIS A 182 1.44 12.68 14.58
N GLU A 183 0.97 12.00 13.54
CA GLU A 183 -0.43 12.00 13.15
C GLU A 183 -1.24 11.06 14.05
N LEU A 184 -2.40 11.53 14.48
CA LEU A 184 -3.25 10.78 15.40
C LEU A 184 -4.22 9.84 14.64
N SER A 185 -4.72 8.83 15.35
CA SER A 185 -5.69 7.84 14.80
C SER A 185 -6.99 8.47 14.30
N GLU A 186 -7.33 9.68 14.75
CA GLU A 186 -8.47 10.46 14.28
C GLU A 186 -8.43 10.75 12.79
N SER A 187 -7.24 10.80 12.19
CA SER A 187 -7.10 10.93 10.73
C SER A 187 -7.64 9.70 9.99
N ILE A 188 -7.48 8.51 10.56
CA ILE A 188 -8.09 7.27 10.04
C ILE A 188 -9.62 7.39 10.12
N THR A 189 -10.13 7.84 11.28
CA THR A 189 -11.57 8.05 11.49
C THR A 189 -12.13 9.08 10.49
N MET A 190 -11.40 10.16 10.22
CA MET A 190 -11.78 11.18 9.24
C MET A 190 -11.79 10.65 7.80
N ALA A 191 -10.87 9.74 7.44
CA ALA A 191 -10.87 9.09 6.14
C ALA A 191 -12.13 8.25 5.93
N GLY A 192 -12.63 7.60 6.99
CA GLY A 192 -13.91 6.88 7.01
C GLY A 192 -14.05 5.93 5.81
N PRO A 193 -15.14 6.03 5.04
CA PRO A 193 -15.39 5.13 3.91
C PRO A 193 -14.43 5.30 2.72
N MET A 194 -13.55 6.30 2.74
CA MET A 194 -12.49 6.46 1.73
C MET A 194 -11.26 5.62 2.04
N LEU A 195 -11.12 5.10 3.28
CA LEU A 195 -10.03 4.21 3.64
C LEU A 195 -10.18 2.86 2.93
N ALA A 196 -9.20 2.49 2.11
CA ALA A 196 -9.23 1.24 1.33
C ALA A 196 -8.17 0.24 1.76
N HIS A 197 -7.10 0.69 2.42
CA HIS A 197 -6.00 -0.15 2.86
C HIS A 197 -5.30 0.42 4.08
N VAL A 198 -4.61 -0.45 4.81
CA VAL A 198 -3.82 -0.07 5.99
C VAL A 198 -2.51 -0.84 5.99
N HIS A 199 -1.40 -0.11 6.20
CA HIS A 199 -0.13 -0.72 6.57
C HIS A 199 0.14 -0.54 8.07
N THR A 200 0.82 -1.50 8.65
CA THR A 200 1.27 -1.44 10.05
C THR A 200 2.64 -2.07 10.24
N ALA A 201 3.39 -1.51 11.16
CA ALA A 201 4.68 -2.00 11.60
C ALA A 201 4.93 -1.54 13.04
N ASN A 202 5.95 -2.08 13.71
CA ASN A 202 6.48 -1.38 14.87
C ASN A 202 7.12 -0.07 14.42
N ALA A 203 6.70 1.06 14.98
CA ALA A 203 7.19 2.39 14.59
C ALA A 203 8.68 2.57 14.92
N LEU A 204 9.17 1.90 15.97
CA LEU A 204 10.59 1.93 16.30
C LEU A 204 11.38 0.95 15.40
N GLY A 205 12.05 1.49 14.41
CA GLY A 205 12.88 0.72 13.49
C GLY A 205 12.13 0.10 12.30
N ARG A 206 10.82 0.37 12.14
CA ARG A 206 9.98 -0.19 11.05
C ARG A 206 10.17 -1.70 10.92
N SER A 207 10.02 -2.40 12.05
CA SER A 207 10.21 -3.85 12.16
C SER A 207 8.89 -4.60 12.26
N PHE A 208 8.94 -5.91 12.07
CA PHE A 208 7.78 -6.77 12.26
C PHE A 208 7.25 -6.66 13.70
N PRO A 209 5.90 -6.69 13.90
CA PRO A 209 5.28 -6.73 15.22
C PRO A 209 5.80 -7.87 16.09
N LYS A 210 6.16 -7.56 17.35
CA LYS A 210 6.67 -8.53 18.34
C LYS A 210 5.97 -8.34 19.69
N PRO A 211 5.83 -9.38 20.52
CA PRO A 211 5.29 -9.22 21.86
C PRO A 211 6.15 -8.26 22.69
N GLY A 212 5.53 -7.25 23.29
CA GLY A 212 6.20 -6.30 24.17
C GLY A 212 7.10 -5.27 23.46
N ASP A 213 6.92 -5.04 22.16
CA ASP A 213 7.69 -4.08 21.36
C ASP A 213 7.30 -2.61 21.60
N GLY A 214 6.31 -2.37 22.48
CA GLY A 214 5.87 -1.03 22.89
C GLY A 214 4.74 -0.45 22.01
N GLU A 215 4.34 -1.12 20.95
CA GLU A 215 3.25 -0.65 20.07
C GLU A 215 1.87 -1.14 20.56
N ASP A 216 0.85 -0.27 20.51
CA ASP A 216 -0.55 -0.65 20.81
C ASP A 216 -1.30 -0.97 19.50
N TYR A 217 -1.09 -2.17 18.98
CA TYR A 217 -1.82 -2.64 17.80
C TYR A 217 -3.34 -2.73 18.04
N GLY A 218 -3.76 -2.95 19.28
CA GLY A 218 -5.19 -2.96 19.67
C GLY A 218 -5.85 -1.60 19.43
N LYS A 219 -5.13 -0.50 19.59
CA LYS A 219 -5.64 0.85 19.27
C LYS A 219 -5.99 0.97 17.79
N LEU A 220 -5.12 0.47 16.88
CA LEU A 220 -5.40 0.46 15.45
C LEU A 220 -6.72 -0.28 15.15
N PHE A 221 -6.87 -1.51 15.65
CA PHE A 221 -8.07 -2.31 15.37
C PHE A 221 -9.33 -1.71 15.97
N ARG A 222 -9.27 -1.09 17.17
CA ARG A 222 -10.40 -0.32 17.74
C ARG A 222 -10.82 0.81 16.81
N THR A 223 -9.86 1.61 16.32
CA THR A 223 -10.12 2.71 15.37
C THR A 223 -10.73 2.21 14.06
N LEU A 224 -10.24 1.11 13.51
CA LEU A 224 -10.79 0.51 12.29
C LEU A 224 -12.22 -0.01 12.51
N LYS A 225 -12.51 -0.54 13.68
CA LYS A 225 -13.84 -1.02 14.04
C LYS A 225 -14.85 0.13 14.20
N GLU A 226 -14.44 1.25 14.76
CA GLU A 226 -15.26 2.46 14.90
C GLU A 226 -15.81 2.99 13.56
N ILE A 227 -15.04 2.82 12.47
CA ILE A 227 -15.46 3.25 11.12
C ILE A 227 -16.05 2.11 10.28
N ASP A 228 -16.32 0.95 10.88
CA ASP A 228 -16.79 -0.27 10.20
C ASP A 228 -15.89 -0.69 9.01
N TYR A 229 -14.58 -0.51 9.14
CA TYR A 229 -13.62 -0.93 8.11
C TYR A 229 -13.61 -2.45 7.98
N ARG A 230 -13.75 -2.95 6.76
CA ARG A 230 -13.81 -4.39 6.43
C ARG A 230 -12.76 -4.80 5.40
N GLY A 231 -11.71 -4.00 5.28
CA GLY A 231 -10.67 -4.20 4.28
C GLY A 231 -9.52 -5.08 4.75
N ARG A 232 -8.30 -4.62 4.47
CA ARG A 232 -7.06 -5.36 4.62
C ARG A 232 -6.06 -4.55 5.45
N VAL A 233 -5.30 -5.22 6.28
CA VAL A 233 -4.16 -4.67 7.02
C VAL A 233 -2.93 -5.50 6.68
N SER A 234 -1.91 -4.91 6.05
CA SER A 234 -0.63 -5.56 5.75
C SER A 234 0.44 -5.14 6.74
N VAL A 235 1.26 -6.07 7.18
CA VAL A 235 2.56 -5.75 7.80
C VAL A 235 3.49 -5.26 6.70
N GLU A 236 3.93 -4.00 6.74
CA GLU A 236 4.98 -3.45 5.87
C GLU A 236 6.19 -3.03 6.71
N ALA A 237 7.16 -3.92 6.83
CA ALA A 237 8.29 -3.76 7.72
C ALA A 237 9.54 -4.49 7.24
N GLY A 238 10.71 -4.08 7.75
CA GLY A 238 11.94 -4.85 7.61
C GLY A 238 11.94 -6.10 8.50
N TYR A 239 12.62 -7.12 8.05
CA TYR A 239 12.86 -8.36 8.78
C TYR A 239 14.26 -8.88 8.49
N ASP A 240 14.86 -9.61 9.44
CA ASP A 240 16.12 -10.31 9.24
C ASP A 240 15.89 -11.74 8.71
N ASN A 241 14.87 -12.43 9.25
CA ASN A 241 14.45 -13.76 8.84
C ASN A 241 12.94 -13.86 8.76
N PHE A 242 12.40 -13.83 7.53
CA PHE A 242 10.95 -13.86 7.28
C PHE A 242 10.29 -15.12 7.88
N GLU A 243 10.89 -16.29 7.73
CA GLU A 243 10.29 -17.56 8.17
C GLU A 243 10.17 -17.66 9.69
N GLU A 244 11.07 -17.02 10.44
CA GLU A 244 11.05 -16.97 11.91
C GLU A 244 10.16 -15.85 12.45
N GLU A 245 10.17 -14.68 11.81
CA GLU A 245 9.50 -13.48 12.33
C GLU A 245 8.02 -13.37 11.92
N ALA A 246 7.68 -13.80 10.71
CA ALA A 246 6.33 -13.68 10.17
C ALA A 246 5.23 -14.36 11.00
N PRO A 247 5.43 -15.60 11.55
CA PRO A 247 4.42 -16.24 12.42
C PRO A 247 4.18 -15.47 13.72
N THR A 248 5.24 -14.87 14.28
CA THR A 248 5.13 -14.05 15.48
C THR A 248 4.35 -12.77 15.21
N ALA A 249 4.66 -12.07 14.09
CA ALA A 249 3.95 -10.85 13.69
C ALA A 249 2.46 -11.11 13.44
N PHE A 250 2.14 -12.20 12.74
CA PHE A 250 0.75 -12.62 12.55
C PHE A 250 0.04 -12.83 13.88
N THR A 251 0.65 -13.59 14.81
CA THR A 251 0.06 -13.91 16.11
C THR A 251 -0.24 -12.64 16.92
N VAL A 252 0.69 -11.66 16.94
CA VAL A 252 0.51 -10.38 17.64
C VAL A 252 -0.67 -9.61 17.08
N LEU A 253 -0.76 -9.49 15.75
CA LEU A 253 -1.85 -8.76 15.11
C LEU A 253 -3.20 -9.49 15.22
N ASP A 254 -3.21 -10.80 15.12
CA ASP A 254 -4.43 -11.59 15.25
C ASP A 254 -5.02 -11.52 16.67
N GLN A 255 -4.17 -11.57 17.70
CA GLN A 255 -4.58 -11.33 19.08
C GLN A 255 -5.12 -9.91 19.27
N ALA A 256 -4.47 -8.90 18.71
CA ALA A 256 -4.93 -7.51 18.78
C ALA A 256 -6.27 -7.30 18.04
N ARG A 257 -6.46 -7.92 16.86
CA ARG A 257 -7.70 -7.92 16.08
C ARG A 257 -8.85 -8.61 16.81
N SER A 258 -8.57 -9.74 17.44
CA SER A 258 -9.57 -10.56 18.13
C SER A 258 -9.97 -10.00 19.50
N GLY A 259 -9.14 -9.14 20.09
CA GLY A 259 -9.38 -8.52 21.41
C GLY A 259 -10.29 -7.29 21.39
N VAL A 260 -10.85 -6.89 20.23
CA VAL A 260 -11.65 -5.67 20.07
C VAL A 260 -13.08 -5.94 19.59
#